data_f931bc8edae185b31d6e6cb6dbd1f399
#
_entry.id   f931bc8edae185b31d6e6cb6dbd1f399
#
_cell.length_a   1.000
_cell.length_b   1.000
_cell.length_c   1.000
_cell.angle_alpha   90.00
_cell.angle_beta   90.00
_cell.angle_gamma   90.00
#
_symmetry.space_group_name_H-M   'P 1'
#
loop_
_entity.id
_entity.type
_entity.pdbx_description
1 polymer ?
#
loop_
_entity_poly.entity_id
_entity_poly.type
_entity_poly.pdbx_seq_one_letter_code
_entity_poly.pdbx_strand_id
1 'polypeptide(L)'
;MAEEPIRNLRVLIANEKRERLELLAQVVAGLGHEVIAREIYVREVGAVTARERPDVALVGLGLHSEHALELISEIVREASCPVIALLSAKDPAYVHEAAKRGVFAYIVDTTPEELQSAIDITLQRFAEYHSLQGAFGRRAMIEQAKGILMARHAIDADRAFEMLRDHSRHNGHKLVDIAEAIVDSHLLLLPPLPQPATPSERPA
;
A
#
# COMPACT_ATOMS: atom_id res chain seq x y z
N MET A 1 0.66 1.15 -30.88
CA MET A 1 1.71 2.09 -30.44
C MET A 1 2.32 1.43 -29.22
N ALA A 2 3.61 1.11 -29.25
CA ALA A 2 4.29 0.66 -28.03
C ALA A 2 4.42 1.87 -27.12
N GLU A 3 3.92 1.77 -25.90
CA GLU A 3 4.16 2.80 -24.87
C GLU A 3 5.67 2.86 -24.62
N GLU A 4 6.22 4.07 -24.58
CA GLU A 4 7.63 4.24 -24.21
C GLU A 4 7.81 3.81 -22.75
N PRO A 5 8.89 3.07 -22.41
CA PRO A 5 9.15 2.62 -21.05
C PRO A 5 9.31 3.82 -20.11
N ILE A 6 8.76 3.70 -18.91
CA ILE A 6 8.88 4.71 -17.87
C ILE A 6 10.36 4.82 -17.44
N ARG A 7 10.92 6.02 -17.47
CA ARG A 7 12.32 6.29 -17.11
C ARG A 7 12.42 7.26 -15.93
N ASN A 8 13.63 7.41 -15.38
CA ASN A 8 13.94 8.30 -14.26
C ASN A 8 13.15 8.00 -12.98
N LEU A 9 12.81 6.72 -12.75
CA LEU A 9 12.22 6.28 -11.50
C LEU A 9 13.29 6.18 -10.42
N ARG A 10 12.88 6.39 -9.18
CA ARG A 10 13.68 6.09 -7.98
C ARG A 10 13.44 4.65 -7.56
N VAL A 11 14.40 3.79 -7.80
CA VAL A 11 14.28 2.34 -7.57
C VAL A 11 15.08 1.94 -6.35
N LEU A 12 14.40 1.48 -5.30
CA LEU A 12 15.06 0.86 -4.15
C LEU A 12 15.42 -0.59 -4.48
N ILE A 13 16.67 -0.96 -4.25
CA ILE A 13 17.11 -2.35 -4.35
C ILE A 13 17.58 -2.80 -2.98
N ALA A 14 16.89 -3.81 -2.43
CA ALA A 14 17.20 -4.43 -1.16
C ALA A 14 17.62 -5.88 -1.36
N ASN A 15 18.83 -6.23 -1.00
CA ASN A 15 19.33 -7.60 -1.07
C ASN A 15 20.41 -7.82 -0.01
N GLU A 16 20.34 -8.96 0.68
CA GLU A 16 21.33 -9.35 1.69
C GLU A 16 22.69 -9.74 1.06
N LYS A 17 22.68 -10.11 -0.24
CA LYS A 17 23.90 -10.49 -0.97
C LYS A 17 24.41 -9.30 -1.78
N ARG A 18 25.53 -8.75 -1.35
CA ARG A 18 26.16 -7.59 -1.97
C ARG A 18 26.45 -7.76 -3.47
N GLU A 19 26.92 -8.92 -3.89
CA GLU A 19 27.19 -9.20 -5.32
C GLU A 19 25.92 -9.06 -6.18
N ARG A 20 24.79 -9.56 -5.69
CA ARG A 20 23.49 -9.44 -6.40
C ARG A 20 22.98 -8.00 -6.37
N LEU A 21 23.18 -7.30 -5.27
CA LEU A 21 22.83 -5.89 -5.15
C LEU A 21 23.56 -5.05 -6.19
N GLU A 22 24.88 -5.23 -6.32
CA GLU A 22 25.71 -4.49 -7.27
C GLU A 22 25.33 -4.79 -8.73
N LEU A 23 25.06 -6.07 -9.06
CA LEU A 23 24.62 -6.47 -10.39
C LEU A 23 23.28 -5.82 -10.76
N LEU A 24 22.28 -5.90 -9.87
CA LEU A 24 20.96 -5.30 -10.08
C LEU A 24 21.04 -3.78 -10.20
N ALA A 25 21.88 -3.15 -9.37
CA ALA A 25 22.09 -1.71 -9.43
C ALA A 25 22.64 -1.26 -10.80
N GLN A 26 23.55 -2.03 -11.38
CA GLN A 26 24.08 -1.75 -12.72
C GLN A 26 23.00 -1.90 -13.80
N VAL A 27 22.18 -2.95 -13.74
CA VAL A 27 21.08 -3.18 -14.69
C VAL A 27 20.07 -2.05 -14.61
N VAL A 28 19.61 -1.70 -13.41
CA VAL A 28 18.61 -0.65 -13.18
C VAL A 28 19.12 0.72 -13.62
N ALA A 29 20.37 1.04 -13.31
CA ALA A 29 21.02 2.28 -13.77
C ALA A 29 21.15 2.31 -15.30
N GLY A 30 21.47 1.16 -15.94
CA GLY A 30 21.53 1.02 -17.39
C GLY A 30 20.18 1.24 -18.10
N LEU A 31 19.06 1.00 -17.41
CA LEU A 31 17.71 1.31 -17.87
C LEU A 31 17.33 2.80 -17.73
N GLY A 32 18.18 3.62 -17.12
CA GLY A 32 17.97 5.05 -16.95
C GLY A 32 17.20 5.43 -15.69
N HIS A 33 17.24 4.58 -14.65
CA HIS A 33 16.62 4.85 -13.35
C HIS A 33 17.63 5.33 -12.30
N GLU A 34 17.16 6.11 -11.32
CA GLU A 34 17.92 6.45 -10.12
C GLU A 34 17.91 5.27 -9.15
N VAL A 35 19.10 4.81 -8.74
CA VAL A 35 19.25 3.63 -7.89
C VAL A 35 19.49 4.03 -6.44
N ILE A 36 18.64 3.51 -5.55
CA ILE A 36 18.84 3.54 -4.10
C ILE A 36 19.23 2.11 -3.68
N ALA A 37 20.51 1.76 -3.78
CA ALA A 37 20.99 0.44 -3.39
C ALA A 37 21.25 0.38 -1.89
N ARG A 38 20.69 -0.61 -1.21
CA ARG A 38 20.87 -0.83 0.23
C ARG A 38 21.19 -2.30 0.52
N GLU A 39 22.29 -2.53 1.18
CA GLU A 39 22.61 -3.81 1.82
C GLU A 39 21.91 -3.82 3.18
N ILE A 40 20.62 -4.17 3.16
CA ILE A 40 19.76 -4.16 4.34
C ILE A 40 19.10 -5.52 4.54
N TYR A 41 18.77 -5.81 5.78
CA TYR A 41 17.89 -6.95 6.07
C TYR A 41 16.51 -6.69 5.46
N VAL A 42 15.95 -7.72 4.87
CA VAL A 42 14.65 -7.66 4.17
C VAL A 42 13.55 -7.03 5.06
N ARG A 43 13.57 -7.28 6.36
CA ARG A 43 12.65 -6.69 7.36
C ARG A 43 12.71 -5.16 7.49
N GLU A 44 13.79 -4.53 7.04
CA GLU A 44 13.98 -3.07 7.14
C GLU A 44 13.43 -2.33 5.92
N VAL A 45 12.98 -3.06 4.89
CA VAL A 45 12.51 -2.48 3.61
C VAL A 45 11.36 -1.52 3.83
N GLY A 46 10.38 -1.86 4.67
CA GLY A 46 9.24 -0.99 4.97
C GLY A 46 9.68 0.39 5.48
N ALA A 47 10.51 0.42 6.51
CA ALA A 47 11.02 1.67 7.08
C ALA A 47 11.87 2.47 6.08
N VAL A 48 12.67 1.78 5.25
CA VAL A 48 13.49 2.44 4.23
C VAL A 48 12.62 3.02 3.12
N THR A 49 11.57 2.31 2.65
CA THR A 49 10.66 2.86 1.63
C THR A 49 9.92 4.10 2.14
N ALA A 50 9.52 4.13 3.41
CA ALA A 50 8.88 5.29 4.01
C ALA A 50 9.80 6.53 4.06
N ARG A 51 11.10 6.32 4.34
CA ARG A 51 12.09 7.38 4.44
C ARG A 51 12.56 7.87 3.08
N GLU A 52 12.95 6.96 2.19
CA GLU A 52 13.56 7.27 0.89
C GLU A 52 12.53 7.59 -0.19
N ARG A 53 11.27 7.17 0.00
CA ARG A 53 10.14 7.36 -0.94
C ARG A 53 10.49 6.96 -2.38
N PRO A 54 10.92 5.71 -2.62
CA PRO A 54 11.13 5.22 -3.97
C PRO A 54 9.79 5.03 -4.71
N ASP A 55 9.86 5.00 -6.05
CA ASP A 55 8.70 4.69 -6.88
C ASP A 55 8.39 3.18 -6.89
N VAL A 56 9.42 2.35 -6.74
CA VAL A 56 9.31 0.88 -6.68
C VAL A 56 10.46 0.29 -5.86
N ALA A 57 10.20 -0.83 -5.18
CA ALA A 57 11.22 -1.58 -4.45
C ALA A 57 11.43 -2.96 -5.08
N LEU A 58 12.69 -3.29 -5.40
CA LEU A 58 13.15 -4.61 -5.81
C LEU A 58 13.74 -5.31 -4.59
N VAL A 59 13.14 -6.43 -4.17
CA VAL A 59 13.52 -7.11 -2.93
C VAL A 59 13.96 -8.54 -3.19
N GLY A 60 15.21 -8.85 -2.89
CA GLY A 60 15.76 -10.20 -2.98
C GLY A 60 15.46 -10.99 -1.70
N LEU A 61 14.59 -11.97 -1.80
CA LEU A 61 14.07 -12.76 -0.67
C LEU A 61 14.91 -13.99 -0.30
N GLY A 62 16.10 -14.14 -0.88
CA GLY A 62 16.97 -15.28 -0.58
C GLY A 62 16.43 -16.63 -1.07
N LEU A 63 16.76 -17.70 -0.34
CA LEU A 63 16.29 -19.06 -0.64
C LEU A 63 14.87 -19.25 -0.10
N HIS A 64 14.07 -20.05 -0.83
CA HIS A 64 12.70 -20.43 -0.49
C HIS A 64 12.58 -20.89 0.95
N SER A 65 11.95 -20.09 1.80
CA SER A 65 11.62 -20.50 3.15
C SER A 65 10.27 -19.90 3.55
N GLU A 66 9.58 -20.59 4.44
CA GLU A 66 8.34 -20.09 5.04
C GLU A 66 8.58 -18.71 5.72
N HIS A 67 9.75 -18.54 6.29
CA HIS A 67 10.21 -17.26 6.83
C HIS A 67 10.30 -16.13 5.80
N ALA A 68 10.73 -16.42 4.57
CA ALA A 68 10.73 -15.41 3.49
C ALA A 68 9.31 -14.96 3.11
N LEU A 69 8.34 -15.88 3.17
CA LEU A 69 6.93 -15.56 2.93
C LEU A 69 6.31 -14.72 4.05
N GLU A 70 6.69 -14.93 5.30
CA GLU A 70 6.28 -14.08 6.43
C GLU A 70 6.81 -12.66 6.27
N LEU A 71 8.09 -12.52 5.91
CA LEU A 71 8.73 -11.23 5.62
C LEU A 71 8.05 -10.48 4.46
N ILE A 72 7.60 -11.17 3.42
CA ILE A 72 6.82 -10.56 2.33
C ILE A 72 5.59 -9.83 2.87
N SER A 73 4.81 -10.48 3.72
CA SER A 73 3.59 -9.88 4.28
C SER A 73 3.88 -8.63 5.09
N GLU A 74 4.97 -8.64 5.85
CA GLU A 74 5.43 -7.50 6.64
C GLU A 74 5.89 -6.35 5.74
N ILE A 75 6.75 -6.64 4.75
CA ILE A 75 7.26 -5.65 3.80
C ILE A 75 6.13 -4.97 3.04
N VAL A 76 5.20 -5.76 2.46
CA VAL A 76 4.09 -5.22 1.66
C VAL A 76 3.15 -4.36 2.50
N ARG A 77 2.93 -4.73 3.76
CA ARG A 77 2.09 -3.95 4.68
C ARG A 77 2.71 -2.59 5.03
N GLU A 78 4.04 -2.54 5.16
CA GLU A 78 4.76 -1.36 5.62
C GLU A 78 5.31 -0.51 4.47
N ALA A 79 5.48 -1.10 3.28
CA ALA A 79 6.04 -0.40 2.13
C ALA A 79 5.08 0.68 1.62
N SER A 80 5.63 1.87 1.38
CA SER A 80 4.90 3.00 0.79
C SER A 80 4.86 2.99 -0.75
N CYS A 81 5.48 2.00 -1.38
CA CYS A 81 5.57 1.79 -2.82
C CYS A 81 5.34 0.32 -3.19
N PRO A 82 5.07 0.01 -4.47
CA PRO A 82 4.93 -1.39 -4.90
C PRO A 82 6.23 -2.16 -4.74
N VAL A 83 6.11 -3.43 -4.38
CA VAL A 83 7.23 -4.34 -4.16
C VAL A 83 7.26 -5.41 -5.24
N ILE A 84 8.41 -5.56 -5.88
CA ILE A 84 8.73 -6.64 -6.82
C ILE A 84 9.67 -7.62 -6.11
N ALA A 85 9.28 -8.87 -6.02
CA ALA A 85 10.11 -9.91 -5.42
C ALA A 85 11.09 -10.50 -6.44
N LEU A 86 12.36 -10.58 -6.06
CA LEU A 86 13.40 -11.25 -6.84
C LEU A 86 13.58 -12.66 -6.30
N LEU A 87 13.24 -13.66 -7.09
CA LEU A 87 13.27 -15.06 -6.71
C LEU A 87 14.47 -15.77 -7.31
N SER A 88 14.98 -16.79 -6.63
CA SER A 88 16.14 -17.56 -7.10
C SER A 88 15.75 -18.75 -7.96
N ALA A 89 14.49 -19.15 -7.97
CA ALA A 89 13.99 -20.29 -8.77
C ALA A 89 12.49 -20.15 -9.07
N LYS A 90 12.06 -20.84 -10.15
CA LYS A 90 10.66 -20.92 -10.57
C LYS A 90 9.94 -22.03 -9.77
N ASP A 91 9.50 -21.72 -8.56
CA ASP A 91 8.60 -22.60 -7.81
C ASP A 91 7.17 -22.02 -7.86
N PRO A 92 6.25 -22.67 -8.63
CA PRO A 92 4.90 -22.16 -8.80
C PRO A 92 4.11 -22.04 -7.47
N ALA A 93 4.35 -22.94 -6.52
CA ALA A 93 3.67 -22.90 -5.24
C ALA A 93 4.13 -21.68 -4.42
N TYR A 94 5.43 -21.44 -4.40
CA TYR A 94 6.02 -20.29 -3.72
C TYR A 94 5.58 -18.96 -4.35
N VAL A 95 5.57 -18.87 -5.67
CA VAL A 95 5.07 -17.71 -6.42
C VAL A 95 3.62 -17.42 -6.08
N HIS A 96 2.78 -18.47 -6.03
CA HIS A 96 1.37 -18.32 -5.69
C HIS A 96 1.16 -17.80 -4.25
N GLU A 97 1.92 -18.30 -3.29
CA GLU A 97 1.87 -17.82 -1.91
C GLU A 97 2.39 -16.37 -1.77
N ALA A 98 3.45 -16.01 -2.48
CA ALA A 98 3.96 -14.63 -2.50
C ALA A 98 2.91 -13.65 -3.08
N ALA A 99 2.24 -14.05 -4.16
CA ALA A 99 1.17 -13.25 -4.77
C ALA A 99 -0.02 -13.04 -3.82
N LYS A 100 -0.45 -14.06 -3.09
CA LYS A 100 -1.51 -13.93 -2.06
C LYS A 100 -1.16 -12.95 -0.95
N ARG A 101 0.12 -12.74 -0.70
CA ARG A 101 0.63 -11.82 0.33
C ARG A 101 0.86 -10.39 -0.18
N GLY A 102 0.42 -10.10 -1.42
CA GLY A 102 0.35 -8.74 -1.95
C GLY A 102 1.59 -8.28 -2.71
N VAL A 103 2.50 -9.16 -3.10
CA VAL A 103 3.58 -8.83 -4.05
C VAL A 103 2.96 -8.53 -5.42
N PHE A 104 3.29 -7.39 -5.99
CA PHE A 104 2.73 -6.95 -7.27
C PHE A 104 3.32 -7.68 -8.47
N ALA A 105 4.58 -8.08 -8.41
CA ALA A 105 5.26 -8.88 -9.42
C ALA A 105 6.42 -9.68 -8.81
N TYR A 106 6.89 -10.67 -9.55
CA TYR A 106 8.12 -11.38 -9.23
C TYR A 106 8.98 -11.53 -10.49
N ILE A 107 10.29 -11.61 -10.30
CA ILE A 107 11.26 -11.80 -11.36
C ILE A 107 12.19 -12.94 -10.94
N VAL A 108 12.47 -13.85 -11.85
CA VAL A 108 13.42 -14.95 -11.63
C VAL A 108 14.73 -14.68 -12.35
N ASP A 109 14.64 -14.29 -13.62
CA ASP A 109 15.78 -13.92 -14.44
C ASP A 109 15.85 -12.39 -14.54
N THR A 110 17.03 -11.81 -14.36
CA THR A 110 17.23 -10.37 -14.34
C THR A 110 17.76 -9.84 -15.66
N THR A 111 17.09 -10.20 -16.78
CA THR A 111 17.36 -9.51 -18.04
C THR A 111 16.84 -8.08 -17.97
N PRO A 112 17.52 -7.10 -18.59
CA PRO A 112 17.09 -5.69 -18.56
C PRO A 112 15.65 -5.52 -19.08
N GLU A 113 15.27 -6.24 -20.11
CA GLU A 113 13.95 -6.16 -20.75
C GLU A 113 12.84 -6.71 -19.83
N GLU A 114 13.08 -7.85 -19.17
CA GLU A 114 12.13 -8.43 -18.21
C GLU A 114 11.97 -7.55 -16.99
N LEU A 115 13.07 -6.97 -16.49
CA LEU A 115 13.06 -6.08 -15.36
C LEU A 115 12.27 -4.80 -15.66
N GLN A 116 12.50 -4.16 -16.81
CA GLN A 116 11.76 -2.98 -17.24
C GLN A 116 10.27 -3.30 -17.38
N SER A 117 9.91 -4.38 -18.05
CA SER A 117 8.52 -4.79 -18.21
C SER A 117 7.83 -5.05 -16.88
N ALA A 118 8.53 -5.68 -15.93
CA ALA A 118 7.98 -5.92 -14.60
C ALA A 118 7.77 -4.62 -13.82
N ILE A 119 8.68 -3.66 -13.93
CA ILE A 119 8.53 -2.32 -13.32
C ILE A 119 7.31 -1.61 -13.91
N ASP A 120 7.20 -1.53 -15.23
CA ASP A 120 6.11 -0.81 -15.91
C ASP A 120 4.74 -1.41 -15.55
N ILE A 121 4.59 -2.74 -15.63
CA ILE A 121 3.35 -3.44 -15.28
C ILE A 121 3.01 -3.24 -13.79
N THR A 122 4.02 -3.30 -12.93
CA THR A 122 3.84 -3.15 -11.48
C THR A 122 3.34 -1.75 -11.13
N LEU A 123 3.93 -0.71 -11.69
CA LEU A 123 3.53 0.67 -11.45
C LEU A 123 2.11 0.93 -11.95
N GLN A 124 1.75 0.44 -13.13
CA GLN A 124 0.40 0.57 -13.66
C GLN A 124 -0.63 -0.11 -12.74
N ARG A 125 -0.40 -1.36 -12.35
CA ARG A 125 -1.30 -2.10 -11.45
C ARG A 125 -1.42 -1.46 -10.07
N PHE A 126 -0.31 -0.93 -9.54
CA PHE A 126 -0.30 -0.25 -8.26
C PHE A 126 -1.14 1.03 -8.30
N ALA A 127 -1.01 1.82 -9.38
CA ALA A 127 -1.81 3.03 -9.58
C ALA A 127 -3.31 2.70 -9.71
N GLU A 128 -3.67 1.66 -10.47
CA GLU A 128 -5.05 1.17 -10.59
C GLU A 128 -5.62 0.72 -9.24
N TYR A 129 -4.86 -0.06 -8.49
CA TYR A 129 -5.25 -0.56 -7.16
C TYR A 129 -5.52 0.59 -6.18
N HIS A 130 -4.61 1.57 -6.10
CA HIS A 130 -4.80 2.73 -5.23
C HIS A 130 -5.94 3.64 -5.68
N SER A 131 -6.15 3.78 -6.99
CA SER A 131 -7.30 4.50 -7.52
C SER A 131 -8.63 3.85 -7.10
N LEU A 132 -8.72 2.53 -7.19
CA LEU A 132 -9.89 1.76 -6.77
C LEU A 132 -10.08 1.84 -5.25
N GLN A 133 -9.05 1.63 -4.46
CA GLN A 133 -9.12 1.76 -3.00
C GLN A 133 -9.58 3.16 -2.58
N GLY A 134 -9.03 4.21 -3.19
CA GLY A 134 -9.45 5.57 -2.94
C GLY A 134 -10.92 5.82 -3.30
N ALA A 135 -11.44 5.20 -4.37
CA ALA A 135 -12.85 5.29 -4.74
C ALA A 135 -13.75 4.58 -3.72
N PHE A 136 -13.37 3.38 -3.27
CA PHE A 136 -14.09 2.64 -2.23
C PHE A 136 -14.06 3.36 -0.89
N GLY A 137 -12.91 3.88 -0.48
CA GLY A 137 -12.76 4.65 0.76
C GLY A 137 -13.65 5.89 0.76
N ARG A 138 -13.67 6.65 -0.33
CA ARG A 138 -14.55 7.82 -0.47
C ARG A 138 -16.02 7.45 -0.39
N ARG A 139 -16.43 6.34 -1.02
CA ARG A 139 -17.82 5.87 -0.97
C ARG A 139 -18.20 5.43 0.45
N ALA A 140 -17.35 4.67 1.11
CA ALA A 140 -17.57 4.23 2.49
C ALA A 140 -17.70 5.43 3.45
N MET A 141 -16.86 6.45 3.30
CA MET A 141 -16.91 7.68 4.09
C MET A 141 -18.24 8.42 3.91
N ILE A 142 -18.71 8.55 2.66
CA ILE A 142 -20.00 9.18 2.36
C ILE A 142 -21.16 8.38 2.97
N GLU A 143 -21.15 7.05 2.84
CA GLU A 143 -22.20 6.18 3.43
C GLU A 143 -22.19 6.26 4.97
N GLN A 144 -21.03 6.32 5.59
CA GLN A 144 -20.92 6.49 7.04
C GLN A 144 -21.46 7.85 7.50
N ALA A 145 -21.12 8.94 6.83
CA ALA A 145 -21.65 10.27 7.10
C ALA A 145 -23.20 10.33 6.92
N LYS A 146 -23.73 9.68 5.87
CA LYS A 146 -25.18 9.52 5.68
C LYS A 146 -25.81 8.84 6.88
N GLY A 147 -25.25 7.72 7.35
CA GLY A 147 -25.74 7.00 8.53
C GLY A 147 -25.82 7.89 9.78
N ILE A 148 -24.80 8.70 10.00
CA ILE A 148 -24.77 9.66 11.11
C ILE A 148 -25.87 10.71 10.97
N LEU A 149 -26.05 11.29 9.77
CA LEU A 149 -27.10 12.28 9.51
C LEU A 149 -28.51 11.69 9.67
N MET A 150 -28.72 10.48 9.16
CA MET A 150 -29.99 9.75 9.32
C MET A 150 -30.33 9.57 10.81
N ALA A 151 -29.38 9.10 11.60
CA ALA A 151 -29.58 8.88 13.03
C ALA A 151 -29.81 10.20 13.79
N ARG A 152 -29.10 11.26 13.42
CA ARG A 152 -29.14 12.55 14.13
C ARG A 152 -30.37 13.38 13.81
N HIS A 153 -30.87 13.30 12.58
CA HIS A 153 -31.97 14.12 12.08
C HIS A 153 -33.27 13.34 11.83
N ALA A 154 -33.29 12.01 12.07
CA ALA A 154 -34.42 11.12 11.80
C ALA A 154 -34.94 11.22 10.34
N ILE A 155 -34.00 11.27 9.37
CA ILE A 155 -34.24 11.38 7.94
C ILE A 155 -33.84 10.09 7.21
N ASP A 156 -34.28 9.95 5.98
CA ASP A 156 -33.90 8.84 5.10
C ASP A 156 -32.52 9.06 4.42
N ALA A 157 -32.02 8.04 3.72
CA ALA A 157 -30.74 8.04 3.07
C ALA A 157 -30.63 9.06 1.93
N ASP A 158 -31.72 9.28 1.21
CA ASP A 158 -31.74 10.23 0.08
C ASP A 158 -31.66 11.65 0.59
N ARG A 159 -32.40 11.97 1.63
CA ARG A 159 -32.37 13.27 2.28
C ARG A 159 -31.03 13.55 2.94
N ALA A 160 -30.42 12.56 3.58
CA ALA A 160 -29.07 12.68 4.14
C ALA A 160 -28.03 12.98 3.04
N PHE A 161 -28.13 12.32 1.90
CA PHE A 161 -27.25 12.57 0.76
C PHE A 161 -27.45 13.97 0.17
N GLU A 162 -28.71 14.42 0.03
CA GLU A 162 -29.00 15.79 -0.41
C GLU A 162 -28.37 16.84 0.52
N MET A 163 -28.45 16.65 1.83
CA MET A 163 -27.83 17.56 2.80
C MET A 163 -26.31 17.65 2.60
N LEU A 164 -25.63 16.52 2.40
CA LEU A 164 -24.19 16.50 2.09
C LEU A 164 -23.89 17.25 0.82
N ARG A 165 -24.66 16.99 -0.23
CA ARG A 165 -24.50 17.59 -1.56
C ARG A 165 -24.74 19.10 -1.54
N ASP A 166 -25.77 19.54 -0.86
CA ASP A 166 -26.12 20.97 -0.77
C ASP A 166 -25.04 21.72 0.02
N HIS A 167 -24.53 21.13 1.10
CA HIS A 167 -23.44 21.71 1.86
C HIS A 167 -22.14 21.79 1.04
N SER A 168 -21.85 20.75 0.26
CA SER A 168 -20.73 20.72 -0.69
C SER A 168 -20.80 21.85 -1.71
N ARG A 169 -21.97 22.06 -2.31
CA ARG A 169 -22.19 23.10 -3.32
C ARG A 169 -22.11 24.53 -2.75
N HIS A 170 -22.70 24.75 -1.57
CA HIS A 170 -22.70 26.07 -0.94
C HIS A 170 -21.33 26.52 -0.49
N ASN A 171 -20.50 25.61 0.01
CA ASN A 171 -19.21 25.92 0.58
C ASN A 171 -18.02 25.67 -0.36
N GLY A 172 -18.24 25.10 -1.55
CA GLY A 172 -17.19 24.82 -2.52
C GLY A 172 -16.21 23.72 -2.09
N HIS A 173 -16.58 22.89 -1.08
CA HIS A 173 -15.77 21.76 -0.63
C HIS A 173 -16.17 20.47 -1.34
N LYS A 174 -15.23 19.53 -1.45
CA LYS A 174 -15.57 18.21 -2.00
C LYS A 174 -16.52 17.48 -1.06
N LEU A 175 -17.44 16.70 -1.63
CA LEU A 175 -18.43 15.92 -0.88
C LEU A 175 -17.78 15.00 0.18
N VAL A 176 -16.64 14.40 -0.19
CA VAL A 176 -15.89 13.52 0.71
C VAL A 176 -15.28 14.26 1.90
N ASP A 177 -14.77 15.48 1.70
CA ASP A 177 -14.16 16.27 2.78
C ASP A 177 -15.21 16.63 3.84
N ILE A 178 -16.45 16.90 3.40
CA ILE A 178 -17.59 17.15 4.31
C ILE A 178 -18.00 15.87 5.04
N ALA A 179 -18.02 14.74 4.33
CA ALA A 179 -18.34 13.45 4.93
C ALA A 179 -17.31 13.09 6.02
N GLU A 180 -16.04 13.31 5.76
CA GLU A 180 -14.94 13.10 6.70
C GLU A 180 -15.08 13.98 7.95
N ALA A 181 -15.34 15.27 7.77
CA ALA A 181 -15.56 16.19 8.89
C ALA A 181 -16.76 15.78 9.77
N ILE A 182 -17.83 15.24 9.18
CA ILE A 182 -18.99 14.73 9.93
C ILE A 182 -18.62 13.49 10.74
N VAL A 183 -17.90 12.55 10.13
CA VAL A 183 -17.47 11.32 10.80
C VAL A 183 -16.53 11.65 11.95
N ASP A 184 -15.53 12.48 11.73
CA ASP A 184 -14.56 12.89 12.74
C ASP A 184 -15.23 13.62 13.91
N SER A 185 -16.15 14.55 13.61
CA SER A 185 -16.89 15.26 14.66
C SER A 185 -17.78 14.33 15.47
N HIS A 186 -18.35 13.30 14.84
CA HIS A 186 -19.18 12.30 15.53
C HIS A 186 -18.35 11.43 16.48
N LEU A 187 -17.17 11.00 16.05
CA LEU A 187 -16.25 10.20 16.88
C LEU A 187 -15.79 10.96 18.13
N LEU A 188 -15.57 12.27 18.01
CA LEU A 188 -15.21 13.14 19.15
C LEU A 188 -16.35 13.36 20.14
N LEU A 189 -17.60 13.21 19.70
CA LEU A 189 -18.80 13.44 20.52
C LEU A 189 -19.39 12.16 21.13
N LEU A 190 -18.83 10.98 20.80
CA LEU A 190 -19.21 9.74 21.45
C LEU A 190 -18.73 9.75 22.90
N PRO A 191 -19.58 9.31 23.87
CA PRO A 191 -19.12 9.12 25.24
C PRO A 191 -17.95 8.13 25.26
N PRO A 192 -16.94 8.30 26.13
CA PRO A 192 -15.84 7.36 26.24
C PRO A 192 -16.38 5.96 26.50
N LEU A 193 -15.83 4.98 25.77
CA LEU A 193 -16.18 3.58 25.97
C LEU A 193 -16.05 3.22 27.44
N PRO A 194 -17.00 2.47 28.05
CA PRO A 194 -16.89 2.03 29.42
C PRO A 194 -15.57 1.24 29.56
N GLN A 195 -14.72 1.67 30.47
CA GLN A 195 -13.49 0.99 30.78
C GLN A 195 -13.82 -0.43 31.28
N PRO A 196 -13.08 -1.47 30.86
CA PRO A 196 -13.29 -2.81 31.38
C PRO A 196 -13.10 -2.74 32.91
N ALA A 197 -14.09 -3.24 33.63
CA ALA A 197 -14.07 -3.26 35.07
C ALA A 197 -12.76 -3.94 35.56
N THR A 198 -11.95 -3.24 36.31
CA THR A 198 -10.80 -3.81 37.01
C THR A 198 -11.31 -4.96 37.87
N PRO A 199 -10.70 -6.17 37.83
CA PRO A 199 -11.08 -7.26 38.71
C PRO A 199 -10.90 -6.79 40.15
N SER A 200 -12.01 -6.72 40.91
CA SER A 200 -11.93 -6.43 42.33
C SER A 200 -11.10 -7.53 43.02
N GLU A 201 -10.02 -7.11 43.65
CA GLU A 201 -9.29 -7.96 44.63
C GLU A 201 -10.29 -8.58 45.61
N ARG A 202 -10.35 -9.90 45.63
CA ARG A 202 -11.07 -10.63 46.70
C ARG A 202 -10.30 -10.41 47.99
N PRO A 203 -10.94 -9.96 49.07
CA PRO A 203 -10.31 -9.97 50.37
C PRO A 203 -10.12 -11.43 50.84
N ALA A 204 -8.97 -11.66 51.46
CA ALA A 204 -8.55 -12.94 52.04
C ALA A 204 -9.42 -13.36 53.22
#